data_e992498bd865e1d2f48c2f2c493877de
#
_entry.id   e992498bd865e1d2f48c2f2c493877de
#
_cell.length_a   1.000
_cell.length_b   1.000
_cell.length_c   1.000
_cell.angle_alpha   90.00
_cell.angle_beta   90.00
_cell.angle_gamma   90.00
#
_symmetry.space_group_name_H-M   'P 1'
#
loop_
_entity.id
_entity.type
_entity.pdbx_description
1 polymer ?
#
loop_
_entity_poly.entity_id
_entity_poly.type
_entity_poly.pdbx_seq_one_letter_code
_entity_poly.pdbx_strand_id
1 'polypeptide(L)'
;MEKDYFSQKPNSTVVIPELFIAISLLAAILATIFWFAPRPRLNSDAPKSQVPANFSLESLPEWLHEHEQSHGSVIEGAEATIDWATKPEVTELCVLYVHGFSATRQEIAPIPEKVAAHFGANVVHTRLAGHGLSENPMAATAEDWLQSMVDAWEIASRIGKKVVIIAVSTGAPLSIWLNEQVIEKDRVHSFIFLSPNFRIRNPFGFLLTWPWAESWVPLVIGREHSWEPENEMAARYWTNRYETQAVIEMQKVVDWASKLKPDAEQAPMATLYMEDDPTINHTAAVAFHRRWPAGDKQLHRVTLDAQNPQHVFAGDITAPHRTDWCVDVCTRFIEGIR
;
A
#
# COMPACT_ATOMS: atom_id res chain seq x y z
N MET A 1 17.24 32.26 -86.49
CA MET A 1 17.73 31.00 -85.79
C MET A 1 17.58 31.26 -84.31
N GLU A 2 16.36 30.99 -83.80
CA GLU A 2 15.95 31.17 -82.41
C GLU A 2 16.03 29.83 -81.74
N LYS A 3 16.82 29.74 -80.67
CA LYS A 3 16.95 28.49 -79.84
C LYS A 3 15.99 28.60 -78.65
N ASP A 4 14.91 27.86 -78.68
CA ASP A 4 14.02 27.59 -77.57
C ASP A 4 14.76 26.84 -76.47
N TYR A 5 14.96 27.48 -75.31
CA TYR A 5 15.39 26.83 -74.07
C TYR A 5 14.15 26.35 -73.31
N PHE A 6 13.83 25.06 -73.47
CA PHE A 6 12.84 24.40 -72.62
C PHE A 6 13.37 24.33 -71.17
N SER A 7 12.83 25.16 -70.29
CA SER A 7 13.00 25.06 -68.83
C SER A 7 12.18 23.88 -68.30
N GLN A 8 12.82 22.77 -68.03
CA GLN A 8 12.23 21.73 -67.22
C GLN A 8 12.14 22.18 -65.76
N LYS A 9 10.92 22.44 -65.25
CA LYS A 9 10.66 22.59 -63.80
C LYS A 9 10.79 21.20 -63.14
N PRO A 10 11.50 21.07 -62.05
CA PRO A 10 11.54 19.78 -61.31
C PRO A 10 10.17 19.49 -60.71
N ASN A 11 9.67 18.29 -60.96
CA ASN A 11 8.46 17.73 -60.36
C ASN A 11 8.68 17.58 -58.82
N SER A 12 8.24 18.57 -58.03
CA SER A 12 8.37 18.59 -56.57
C SER A 12 7.07 18.23 -55.83
N THR A 13 6.16 17.46 -56.45
CA THR A 13 4.81 17.29 -55.88
C THR A 13 4.41 15.88 -55.49
N VAL A 14 5.30 14.88 -55.58
CA VAL A 14 4.92 13.47 -55.29
C VAL A 14 5.44 12.95 -53.93
N VAL A 15 6.43 13.56 -53.33
CA VAL A 15 7.08 13.02 -52.11
C VAL A 15 6.28 13.28 -50.83
N ILE A 16 5.44 14.32 -50.78
CA ILE A 16 4.71 14.71 -49.55
C ILE A 16 3.66 13.70 -49.10
N PRO A 17 2.73 13.20 -49.97
CA PRO A 17 1.71 12.27 -49.55
C PRO A 17 2.28 10.91 -49.14
N GLU A 18 3.30 10.41 -49.80
CA GLU A 18 3.94 9.13 -49.48
C GLU A 18 4.65 9.20 -48.11
N LEU A 19 5.30 10.33 -47.81
CA LEU A 19 5.91 10.58 -46.51
C LEU A 19 4.87 10.63 -45.38
N PHE A 20 3.74 11.30 -45.61
CA PHE A 20 2.63 11.34 -44.65
C PHE A 20 2.03 9.93 -44.39
N ILE A 21 1.86 9.13 -45.42
CA ILE A 21 1.37 7.74 -45.28
C ILE A 21 2.40 6.92 -44.48
N ALA A 22 3.68 7.01 -44.79
CA ALA A 22 4.74 6.28 -44.08
C ALA A 22 4.82 6.68 -42.58
N ILE A 23 4.74 7.99 -42.28
CA ILE A 23 4.71 8.49 -40.88
C ILE A 23 3.46 7.98 -40.16
N SER A 24 2.29 8.02 -40.80
CA SER A 24 1.03 7.54 -40.21
C SER A 24 1.06 6.04 -39.94
N LEU A 25 1.61 5.25 -40.84
CA LEU A 25 1.79 3.80 -40.65
C LEU A 25 2.78 3.50 -39.52
N LEU A 26 3.90 4.22 -39.46
CA LEU A 26 4.87 4.08 -38.37
C LEU A 26 4.24 4.44 -37.03
N ALA A 27 3.50 5.55 -36.96
CA ALA A 27 2.80 5.97 -35.77
C ALA A 27 1.76 4.94 -35.32
N ALA A 28 1.00 4.35 -36.26
CA ALA A 28 0.04 3.29 -35.97
C ALA A 28 0.73 2.01 -35.46
N ILE A 29 1.87 1.62 -36.04
CA ILE A 29 2.68 0.49 -35.57
C ILE A 29 3.21 0.75 -34.15
N LEU A 30 3.79 1.92 -33.92
CA LEU A 30 4.30 2.30 -32.59
C LEU A 30 3.19 2.36 -31.55
N ALA A 31 2.02 2.92 -31.90
CA ALA A 31 0.84 2.93 -31.04
C ALA A 31 0.36 1.51 -30.71
N THR A 32 0.38 0.60 -31.69
CA THR A 32 0.01 -0.80 -31.51
C THR A 32 1.00 -1.50 -30.59
N ILE A 33 2.30 -1.35 -30.82
CA ILE A 33 3.36 -1.88 -29.95
C ILE A 33 3.20 -1.36 -28.53
N PHE A 34 2.97 -0.05 -28.35
CA PHE A 34 2.77 0.57 -27.07
C PHE A 34 1.51 0.05 -26.35
N TRP A 35 0.41 -0.18 -27.10
CA TRP A 35 -0.84 -0.66 -26.55
C TRP A 35 -0.74 -2.09 -26.02
N PHE A 36 -0.05 -2.98 -26.76
CA PHE A 36 0.16 -4.38 -26.39
C PHE A 36 1.43 -4.64 -25.57
N ALA A 37 2.18 -3.59 -25.23
CA ALA A 37 3.40 -3.73 -24.46
C ALA A 37 3.13 -4.26 -23.04
N PRO A 38 4.02 -5.09 -22.48
CA PRO A 38 3.90 -5.58 -21.12
C PRO A 38 3.96 -4.39 -20.14
N ARG A 39 3.08 -4.42 -19.15
CA ARG A 39 2.99 -3.40 -18.10
C ARG A 39 2.95 -4.08 -16.74
N PRO A 40 3.65 -3.55 -15.73
CA PRO A 40 3.47 -4.01 -14.37
C PRO A 40 1.99 -3.86 -13.97
N ARG A 41 1.39 -4.95 -13.54
CA ARG A 41 0.00 -4.98 -13.07
C ARG A 41 -0.09 -5.93 -11.90
N LEU A 42 -0.91 -5.58 -10.92
CA LEU A 42 -1.22 -6.48 -9.83
C LEU A 42 -2.06 -7.65 -10.36
N ASN A 43 -1.60 -8.87 -10.13
CA ASN A 43 -2.51 -10.01 -10.16
C ASN A 43 -3.31 -9.98 -8.86
N SER A 44 -4.58 -9.59 -8.95
CA SER A 44 -5.43 -9.38 -7.78
C SER A 44 -6.17 -10.62 -7.31
N ASP A 45 -5.89 -11.79 -7.89
CA ASP A 45 -6.49 -13.05 -7.44
C ASP A 45 -6.03 -13.35 -6.00
N ALA A 46 -6.98 -13.73 -5.14
CA ALA A 46 -6.67 -14.04 -3.76
C ALA A 46 -5.91 -15.38 -3.66
N PRO A 47 -4.71 -15.41 -3.07
CA PRO A 47 -4.02 -16.65 -2.77
C PRO A 47 -4.77 -17.41 -1.66
N LYS A 48 -4.44 -18.69 -1.51
CA LYS A 48 -4.95 -19.48 -0.38
C LYS A 48 -4.13 -19.18 0.86
N SER A 49 -4.81 -19.10 2.02
CA SER A 49 -4.12 -18.98 3.30
C SER A 49 -3.16 -20.15 3.54
N GLN A 50 -1.99 -19.82 4.06
CA GLN A 50 -0.99 -20.79 4.54
C GLN A 50 -1.22 -21.17 6.01
N VAL A 51 -2.09 -20.47 6.72
CA VAL A 51 -2.44 -20.76 8.11
C VAL A 51 -3.20 -22.09 8.18
N PRO A 52 -2.69 -23.11 8.91
CA PRO A 52 -3.34 -24.40 8.95
C PRO A 52 -4.76 -24.35 9.52
N ALA A 53 -5.70 -25.00 8.84
CA ALA A 53 -7.12 -24.97 9.20
C ALA A 53 -7.42 -25.53 10.60
N ASN A 54 -6.60 -26.48 11.06
CA ASN A 54 -6.83 -27.27 12.30
C ASN A 54 -5.98 -26.80 13.48
N PHE A 55 -5.31 -25.64 13.40
CA PHE A 55 -4.54 -25.12 14.54
C PHE A 55 -5.48 -24.62 15.64
N SER A 56 -5.16 -24.95 16.89
CA SER A 56 -5.80 -24.36 18.05
C SER A 56 -5.30 -22.91 18.27
N LEU A 57 -6.04 -22.13 19.03
CA LEU A 57 -5.62 -20.76 19.34
C LEU A 57 -4.28 -20.71 20.09
N GLU A 58 -4.03 -21.73 20.93
CA GLU A 58 -2.81 -21.85 21.73
C GLU A 58 -1.58 -22.14 20.86
N SER A 59 -1.75 -22.83 19.73
CA SER A 59 -0.65 -23.20 18.83
C SER A 59 -0.39 -22.17 17.72
N LEU A 60 -1.30 -21.21 17.52
CA LEU A 60 -1.11 -20.14 16.50
C LEU A 60 0.17 -19.31 16.69
N PRO A 61 0.56 -18.88 17.92
CA PRO A 61 1.79 -18.10 18.10
C PRO A 61 3.05 -18.87 17.74
N GLU A 62 3.10 -20.19 18.08
CA GLU A 62 4.22 -21.06 17.74
C GLU A 62 4.34 -21.24 16.21
N TRP A 63 3.22 -21.56 15.56
CA TRP A 63 3.18 -21.65 14.10
C TRP A 63 3.63 -20.35 13.44
N LEU A 64 3.12 -19.20 13.91
CA LEU A 64 3.49 -17.89 13.34
C LEU A 64 4.99 -17.61 13.53
N HIS A 65 5.54 -17.95 14.68
CA HIS A 65 6.97 -17.81 14.96
C HIS A 65 7.82 -18.68 14.02
N GLU A 66 7.46 -19.95 13.83
CA GLU A 66 8.15 -20.85 12.89
C GLU A 66 8.03 -20.35 11.44
N HIS A 67 6.83 -19.87 11.07
CA HIS A 67 6.57 -19.29 9.77
C HIS A 67 7.44 -18.04 9.52
N GLU A 68 7.54 -17.13 10.48
CA GLU A 68 8.42 -15.96 10.41
C GLU A 68 9.90 -16.34 10.25
N GLN A 69 10.38 -17.33 11.00
CA GLN A 69 11.76 -17.83 10.89
C GLN A 69 12.06 -18.41 9.51
N SER A 70 11.08 -18.98 8.82
CA SER A 70 11.25 -19.54 7.47
C SER A 70 11.51 -18.48 6.39
N HIS A 71 11.22 -17.21 6.67
CA HIS A 71 11.38 -16.09 5.73
C HIS A 71 12.75 -15.41 5.78
N GLY A 72 13.70 -15.94 6.56
CA GLY A 72 15.05 -15.42 6.67
C GLY A 72 15.30 -14.61 7.94
N SER A 73 16.30 -13.74 7.90
CA SER A 73 16.75 -12.98 9.07
C SER A 73 15.83 -11.78 9.35
N VAL A 74 14.71 -12.03 10.02
CA VAL A 74 13.78 -10.98 10.47
C VAL A 74 14.45 -10.14 11.58
N ILE A 75 14.37 -8.82 11.46
CA ILE A 75 14.85 -7.88 12.47
C ILE A 75 13.98 -8.03 13.73
N GLU A 76 14.61 -8.26 14.87
CA GLU A 76 13.94 -8.36 16.16
C GLU A 76 13.01 -7.16 16.42
N GLY A 77 11.73 -7.43 16.68
CA GLY A 77 10.67 -6.44 16.85
C GLY A 77 9.93 -6.09 15.55
N ALA A 78 10.34 -6.63 14.40
CA ALA A 78 9.68 -6.45 13.12
C ALA A 78 8.78 -7.63 12.71
N GLU A 79 8.81 -8.72 13.47
CA GLU A 79 8.07 -9.95 13.19
C GLU A 79 6.57 -9.72 13.17
N ALA A 80 5.84 -10.52 12.39
CA ALA A 80 4.41 -10.67 12.57
C ALA A 80 4.13 -11.30 13.94
N THR A 81 3.17 -10.77 14.70
CA THR A 81 2.87 -11.25 16.06
C THR A 81 1.36 -11.27 16.33
N ILE A 82 0.99 -12.07 17.33
CA ILE A 82 -0.33 -12.05 17.95
C ILE A 82 -0.15 -11.58 19.38
N ASP A 83 -0.78 -10.46 19.72
CA ASP A 83 -0.84 -9.96 21.08
C ASP A 83 -2.22 -10.27 21.66
N TRP A 84 -2.26 -11.14 22.67
CA TRP A 84 -3.50 -11.53 23.32
C TRP A 84 -3.94 -10.49 24.35
N ALA A 85 -5.21 -10.15 24.39
CA ALA A 85 -5.76 -9.24 25.41
C ALA A 85 -5.46 -9.75 26.83
N THR A 86 -5.56 -11.06 27.05
CA THR A 86 -5.21 -11.73 28.32
C THR A 86 -4.60 -13.12 28.09
N LYS A 87 -5.25 -13.97 27.31
CA LYS A 87 -4.87 -15.33 26.99
C LYS A 87 -5.37 -15.73 25.59
N PRO A 88 -4.95 -16.85 25.02
CA PRO A 88 -5.47 -17.35 23.76
C PRO A 88 -6.97 -17.65 23.80
N GLU A 89 -7.79 -16.64 23.49
CA GLU A 89 -9.23 -16.73 23.39
C GLU A 89 -9.79 -15.75 22.34
N VAL A 90 -11.01 -16.04 21.86
CA VAL A 90 -11.69 -15.16 20.89
C VAL A 90 -12.26 -13.95 21.63
N THR A 91 -11.94 -12.76 21.18
CA THR A 91 -12.47 -11.48 21.68
C THR A 91 -13.61 -10.95 20.80
N GLU A 92 -14.40 -10.00 21.29
CA GLU A 92 -15.46 -9.35 20.49
C GLU A 92 -14.87 -8.61 19.31
N LEU A 93 -13.76 -7.88 19.53
CA LEU A 93 -12.98 -7.22 18.50
C LEU A 93 -11.57 -7.81 18.45
N CYS A 94 -10.99 -7.83 17.25
CA CYS A 94 -9.56 -8.00 17.03
C CYS A 94 -9.06 -6.80 16.24
N VAL A 95 -7.91 -6.25 16.58
CA VAL A 95 -7.23 -5.23 15.80
C VAL A 95 -6.27 -5.93 14.84
N LEU A 96 -6.46 -5.73 13.54
CA LEU A 96 -5.50 -6.13 12.50
C LEU A 96 -4.71 -4.90 12.09
N TYR A 97 -3.43 -4.87 12.38
CA TYR A 97 -2.56 -3.77 11.99
C TYR A 97 -1.75 -4.09 10.73
N VAL A 98 -1.81 -3.19 9.75
CA VAL A 98 -1.12 -3.31 8.46
C VAL A 98 -0.20 -2.11 8.26
N HIS A 99 1.10 -2.35 8.32
CA HIS A 99 2.11 -1.28 8.16
C HIS A 99 2.26 -0.79 6.72
N GLY A 100 2.94 0.33 6.53
CA GLY A 100 3.22 0.94 5.23
C GLY A 100 4.40 0.30 4.49
N PHE A 101 4.64 0.78 3.26
CA PHE A 101 5.76 0.39 2.43
C PHE A 101 7.09 0.72 3.10
N SER A 102 8.03 -0.21 3.06
CA SER A 102 9.36 -0.18 3.68
C SER A 102 9.39 -0.13 5.21
N ALA A 103 8.23 -0.10 5.88
CA ALA A 103 8.09 -0.06 7.32
C ALA A 103 7.94 -1.45 7.96
N THR A 104 7.69 -1.48 9.25
CA THR A 104 7.36 -2.66 10.06
C THR A 104 6.22 -2.33 11.03
N ARG A 105 5.80 -3.29 11.87
CA ARG A 105 4.79 -3.07 12.89
C ARG A 105 5.14 -1.94 13.89
N GLN A 106 6.42 -1.56 13.98
CA GLN A 106 6.90 -0.49 14.84
C GLN A 106 6.55 0.92 14.32
N GLU A 107 6.06 1.02 13.07
CA GLU A 107 5.80 2.29 12.38
C GLU A 107 4.94 3.26 13.20
N ILE A 108 3.86 2.76 13.82
CA ILE A 108 2.98 3.56 14.68
C ILE A 108 2.79 2.94 16.07
N ALA A 109 3.67 2.02 16.48
CA ALA A 109 3.60 1.47 17.84
C ALA A 109 3.68 2.62 18.88
N PRO A 110 2.94 2.54 19.98
CA PRO A 110 2.04 1.50 20.45
C PRO A 110 0.53 1.79 20.17
N ILE A 111 0.17 2.41 19.05
CA ILE A 111 -1.22 2.81 18.79
C ILE A 111 -2.15 1.60 18.66
N PRO A 112 -1.85 0.58 17.83
CA PRO A 112 -2.72 -0.60 17.72
C PRO A 112 -2.95 -1.30 19.05
N GLU A 113 -1.90 -1.44 19.84
CA GLU A 113 -1.90 -2.08 21.16
C GLU A 113 -2.75 -1.30 22.16
N LYS A 114 -2.60 0.04 22.21
CA LYS A 114 -3.40 0.89 23.10
C LYS A 114 -4.88 0.91 22.72
N VAL A 115 -5.20 0.93 21.42
CA VAL A 115 -6.57 0.83 20.91
C VAL A 115 -7.15 -0.52 21.30
N ALA A 116 -6.45 -1.61 21.07
CA ALA A 116 -6.89 -2.95 21.41
C ALA A 116 -7.11 -3.11 22.92
N ALA A 117 -6.19 -2.61 23.74
CA ALA A 117 -6.30 -2.65 25.20
C ALA A 117 -7.56 -1.93 25.72
N HIS A 118 -7.96 -0.82 25.09
CA HIS A 118 -9.18 -0.08 25.43
C HIS A 118 -10.44 -0.94 25.27
N PHE A 119 -10.48 -1.83 24.28
CA PHE A 119 -11.61 -2.70 23.98
C PHE A 119 -11.44 -4.13 24.52
N GLY A 120 -10.37 -4.46 25.21
CA GLY A 120 -10.03 -5.83 25.59
C GLY A 120 -9.91 -6.75 24.37
N ALA A 121 -9.35 -6.23 23.28
CA ALA A 121 -9.24 -6.90 21.99
C ALA A 121 -7.85 -7.54 21.80
N ASN A 122 -7.80 -8.65 21.05
CA ASN A 122 -6.54 -9.19 20.55
C ASN A 122 -5.98 -8.33 19.43
N VAL A 123 -4.67 -8.41 19.17
CA VAL A 123 -4.02 -7.73 18.06
C VAL A 123 -3.31 -8.73 17.17
N VAL A 124 -3.41 -8.53 15.87
CA VAL A 124 -2.55 -9.19 14.87
C VAL A 124 -1.72 -8.10 14.19
N HIS A 125 -0.41 -8.19 14.31
CA HIS A 125 0.52 -7.34 13.59
C HIS A 125 0.99 -8.06 12.34
N THR A 126 0.74 -7.46 11.17
CA THR A 126 1.26 -8.02 9.92
C THR A 126 2.75 -7.74 9.77
N ARG A 127 3.44 -8.62 9.06
CA ARG A 127 4.69 -8.30 8.38
C ARG A 127 4.49 -8.64 6.90
N LEU A 128 4.51 -7.63 6.05
CA LEU A 128 4.45 -7.82 4.61
C LEU A 128 5.73 -8.50 4.13
N ALA A 129 5.63 -9.46 3.22
CA ALA A 129 6.76 -10.18 2.68
C ALA A 129 7.88 -9.23 2.23
N GLY A 130 9.14 -9.58 2.52
CA GLY A 130 10.31 -8.76 2.21
C GLY A 130 10.55 -7.58 3.16
N HIS A 131 9.58 -7.21 4.03
CA HIS A 131 9.75 -6.13 5.00
C HIS A 131 10.38 -6.63 6.30
N GLY A 132 11.10 -5.74 6.99
CA GLY A 132 11.72 -6.06 8.28
C GLY A 132 12.79 -7.14 8.21
N LEU A 133 13.45 -7.32 7.08
CA LEU A 133 14.54 -8.27 6.87
C LEU A 133 15.89 -7.56 6.87
N SER A 134 16.91 -8.20 7.47
CA SER A 134 18.29 -7.72 7.40
C SER A 134 19.02 -8.16 6.13
N GLU A 135 18.53 -9.21 5.46
CA GLU A 135 19.07 -9.72 4.21
C GLU A 135 18.03 -9.62 3.09
N ASN A 136 18.44 -9.16 1.91
CA ASN A 136 17.57 -8.95 0.75
C ASN A 136 16.24 -8.21 1.08
N PRO A 137 16.31 -7.10 1.83
CA PRO A 137 15.10 -6.40 2.23
C PRO A 137 14.33 -5.90 1.01
N MET A 138 13.01 -5.92 1.10
CA MET A 138 12.07 -5.47 0.06
C MET A 138 12.11 -6.26 -1.25
N ALA A 139 12.78 -7.42 -1.29
CA ALA A 139 12.87 -8.29 -2.47
C ALA A 139 11.63 -9.21 -2.60
N ALA A 140 10.44 -8.66 -2.46
CA ALA A 140 9.16 -9.37 -2.58
C ALA A 140 8.26 -8.69 -3.60
N THR A 141 7.38 -9.46 -4.23
CA THR A 141 6.37 -8.96 -5.16
C THR A 141 5.15 -8.42 -4.42
N ALA A 142 4.34 -7.65 -5.10
CA ALA A 142 3.05 -7.22 -4.56
C ALA A 142 2.15 -8.42 -4.24
N GLU A 143 2.21 -9.48 -5.04
CA GLU A 143 1.47 -10.72 -4.85
C GLU A 143 1.89 -11.46 -3.56
N ASP A 144 3.19 -11.39 -3.18
CA ASP A 144 3.67 -11.91 -1.88
C ASP A 144 3.10 -11.09 -0.70
N TRP A 145 2.90 -9.78 -0.90
CA TRP A 145 2.22 -8.96 0.10
C TRP A 145 0.75 -9.35 0.25
N LEU A 146 0.08 -9.70 -0.87
CA LEU A 146 -1.30 -10.20 -0.81
C LEU A 146 -1.38 -11.52 -0.02
N GLN A 147 -0.38 -12.40 -0.15
CA GLN A 147 -0.29 -13.61 0.66
C GLN A 147 -0.20 -13.27 2.16
N SER A 148 0.69 -12.34 2.53
CA SER A 148 0.83 -11.88 3.91
C SER A 148 -0.49 -11.31 4.47
N MET A 149 -1.25 -10.60 3.64
CA MET A 149 -2.57 -10.06 4.01
C MET A 149 -3.61 -11.16 4.26
N VAL A 150 -3.64 -12.19 3.39
CA VAL A 150 -4.56 -13.33 3.54
C VAL A 150 -4.27 -14.10 4.82
N ASP A 151 -2.99 -14.37 5.12
CA ASP A 151 -2.60 -15.12 6.32
C ASP A 151 -2.88 -14.30 7.59
N ALA A 152 -2.60 -13.01 7.59
CA ALA A 152 -2.92 -12.14 8.72
C ALA A 152 -4.45 -12.03 8.95
N TRP A 153 -5.25 -11.96 7.89
CA TRP A 153 -6.71 -11.99 7.99
C TRP A 153 -7.23 -13.31 8.54
N GLU A 154 -6.70 -14.43 8.07
CA GLU A 154 -7.09 -15.75 8.56
C GLU A 154 -6.88 -15.85 10.06
N ILE A 155 -5.75 -15.36 10.58
CA ILE A 155 -5.48 -15.31 12.02
C ILE A 155 -6.46 -14.36 12.71
N ALA A 156 -6.58 -13.10 12.26
CA ALA A 156 -7.40 -12.09 12.90
C ALA A 156 -8.89 -12.49 12.98
N SER A 157 -9.40 -13.12 11.92
CA SER A 157 -10.78 -13.60 11.87
C SER A 157 -11.06 -14.81 12.78
N ARG A 158 -10.03 -15.56 13.15
CA ARG A 158 -10.16 -16.66 14.12
C ARG A 158 -10.15 -16.18 15.56
N ILE A 159 -9.43 -15.10 15.86
CA ILE A 159 -9.22 -14.60 17.23
C ILE A 159 -10.10 -13.40 17.59
N GLY A 160 -10.90 -12.91 16.64
CA GLY A 160 -11.90 -11.86 16.86
C GLY A 160 -13.21 -12.16 16.16
N LYS A 161 -14.34 -11.82 16.80
CA LYS A 161 -15.67 -11.94 16.15
C LYS A 161 -15.83 -10.92 15.04
N LYS A 162 -15.33 -9.70 15.27
CA LYS A 162 -15.22 -8.61 14.29
C LYS A 162 -13.79 -8.08 14.29
N VAL A 163 -13.36 -7.54 13.16
CA VAL A 163 -11.99 -7.06 13.00
C VAL A 163 -11.99 -5.56 12.70
N VAL A 164 -11.25 -4.81 13.49
CA VAL A 164 -10.89 -3.41 13.22
C VAL A 164 -9.57 -3.43 12.44
N ILE A 165 -9.55 -2.89 11.25
CA ILE A 165 -8.32 -2.83 10.43
C ILE A 165 -7.71 -1.43 10.56
N ILE A 166 -6.54 -1.35 11.19
CA ILE A 166 -5.74 -0.12 11.26
C ILE A 166 -4.61 -0.25 10.24
N ALA A 167 -4.49 0.71 9.32
CA ALA A 167 -3.47 0.63 8.30
C ALA A 167 -2.83 1.98 8.01
N VAL A 168 -1.53 1.95 7.70
CA VAL A 168 -0.74 3.13 7.35
C VAL A 168 -0.33 3.08 5.88
N SER A 169 -0.37 4.21 5.22
CA SER A 169 0.20 4.40 3.88
C SER A 169 -0.26 3.31 2.89
N THR A 170 0.68 2.52 2.35
CA THR A 170 0.40 1.40 1.41
C THR A 170 -0.35 0.23 2.07
N GLY A 171 -0.35 0.13 3.39
CA GLY A 171 -1.22 -0.80 4.11
C GLY A 171 -2.71 -0.56 3.85
N ALA A 172 -3.12 0.69 3.59
CA ALA A 172 -4.51 1.01 3.29
C ALA A 172 -4.99 0.41 1.96
N PRO A 173 -4.36 0.61 0.79
CA PRO A 173 -4.78 -0.05 -0.44
C PRO A 173 -4.68 -1.58 -0.38
N LEU A 174 -3.75 -2.17 0.39
CA LEU A 174 -3.70 -3.60 0.66
C LEU A 174 -4.92 -4.06 1.48
N SER A 175 -5.34 -3.28 2.49
CA SER A 175 -6.54 -3.56 3.28
C SER A 175 -7.82 -3.47 2.45
N ILE A 176 -7.88 -2.53 1.50
CA ILE A 176 -8.99 -2.43 0.54
C ILE A 176 -9.00 -3.63 -0.40
N TRP A 177 -7.83 -4.09 -0.88
CA TRP A 177 -7.75 -5.31 -1.68
C TRP A 177 -8.26 -6.52 -0.88
N LEU A 178 -7.84 -6.67 0.36
CA LEU A 178 -8.29 -7.73 1.25
C LEU A 178 -9.81 -7.73 1.40
N ASN A 179 -10.42 -6.55 1.63
CA ASN A 179 -11.87 -6.37 1.73
C ASN A 179 -12.64 -6.82 0.47
N GLU A 180 -12.09 -6.52 -0.71
CA GLU A 180 -12.79 -6.80 -1.97
C GLU A 180 -12.61 -8.24 -2.45
N GLN A 181 -11.51 -8.90 -2.09
CA GLN A 181 -11.15 -10.20 -2.66
C GLN A 181 -11.28 -11.37 -1.70
N VAL A 182 -11.25 -11.14 -0.39
CA VAL A 182 -11.09 -12.19 0.61
C VAL A 182 -12.18 -12.17 1.68
N ILE A 183 -12.53 -10.98 2.17
CA ILE A 183 -13.31 -10.82 3.40
C ILE A 183 -14.81 -11.03 3.16
N GLU A 184 -15.43 -11.78 4.07
CA GLU A 184 -16.87 -11.67 4.31
C GLU A 184 -17.16 -10.31 4.95
N LYS A 185 -17.84 -9.42 4.25
CA LYS A 185 -17.98 -7.98 4.59
C LYS A 185 -18.57 -7.73 5.98
N ASP A 186 -19.36 -8.65 6.49
CA ASP A 186 -19.92 -8.58 7.84
C ASP A 186 -18.91 -8.84 8.96
N ARG A 187 -17.71 -9.34 8.66
CA ARG A 187 -16.64 -9.59 9.62
C ARG A 187 -15.78 -8.36 9.93
N VAL A 188 -15.80 -7.33 9.09
CA VAL A 188 -15.09 -6.08 9.35
C VAL A 188 -15.95 -5.18 10.21
N HIS A 189 -15.39 -4.75 11.35
CA HIS A 189 -16.02 -3.73 12.18
C HIS A 189 -15.81 -2.34 11.55
N SER A 190 -14.56 -1.99 11.23
CA SER A 190 -14.23 -0.70 10.66
C SER A 190 -12.81 -0.65 10.09
N PHE A 191 -12.57 0.35 9.24
CA PHE A 191 -11.25 0.71 8.75
C PHE A 191 -10.79 2.02 9.39
N ILE A 192 -9.51 2.08 9.80
CA ILE A 192 -8.86 3.29 10.27
C ILE A 192 -7.55 3.45 9.49
N PHE A 193 -7.49 4.48 8.63
CA PHE A 193 -6.35 4.71 7.76
C PHE A 193 -5.60 5.98 8.15
N LEU A 194 -4.28 5.84 8.33
CA LEU A 194 -3.36 6.93 8.58
C LEU A 194 -2.53 7.18 7.31
N SER A 195 -2.53 8.40 6.80
CA SER A 195 -1.82 8.79 5.57
C SER A 195 -1.98 7.78 4.41
N PRO A 196 -3.21 7.34 4.04
CA PRO A 196 -3.40 6.24 3.09
C PRO A 196 -2.87 6.56 1.69
N ASN A 197 -2.08 5.65 1.14
CA ASN A 197 -1.45 5.81 -0.17
C ASN A 197 -2.36 5.34 -1.31
N PHE A 198 -3.33 6.17 -1.70
CA PHE A 198 -4.10 5.94 -2.93
C PHE A 198 -3.51 6.65 -4.17
N ARG A 199 -2.44 7.41 -3.98
CA ARG A 199 -1.55 7.97 -5.00
C ARG A 199 -0.32 8.57 -4.31
N ILE A 200 0.87 8.27 -4.81
CA ILE A 200 2.09 8.93 -4.33
C ILE A 200 2.07 10.43 -4.68
N ARG A 201 2.82 11.24 -3.91
CA ARG A 201 2.89 12.70 -4.13
C ARG A 201 3.50 13.07 -5.49
N ASN A 202 4.49 12.29 -5.93
CA ASN A 202 5.13 12.52 -7.22
C ASN A 202 4.10 12.36 -8.36
N PRO A 203 3.84 13.41 -9.18
CA PRO A 203 2.85 13.35 -10.25
C PRO A 203 3.23 12.35 -11.36
N PHE A 204 4.49 11.96 -11.46
CA PHE A 204 4.99 10.98 -12.44
C PHE A 204 4.91 9.53 -11.94
N GLY A 205 4.34 9.28 -10.76
CA GLY A 205 4.20 7.93 -10.20
C GLY A 205 3.54 6.92 -11.14
N PHE A 206 2.60 7.36 -12.00
CA PHE A 206 1.97 6.52 -13.00
C PHE A 206 2.94 5.90 -14.03
N LEU A 207 4.13 6.48 -14.19
CA LEU A 207 5.17 5.95 -15.07
C LEU A 207 5.78 4.65 -14.54
N LEU A 208 5.69 4.38 -13.25
CA LEU A 208 6.17 3.13 -12.64
C LEU A 208 5.41 1.89 -13.14
N THR A 209 4.22 2.07 -13.69
CA THR A 209 3.41 0.98 -14.28
C THR A 209 3.17 1.17 -15.78
N TRP A 210 3.99 2.00 -16.44
CA TRP A 210 3.98 2.18 -17.90
C TRP A 210 4.56 0.96 -18.63
N PRO A 211 4.34 0.87 -19.96
CA PRO A 211 4.95 -0.18 -20.75
C PRO A 211 6.44 -0.32 -20.51
N TRP A 212 6.90 -1.55 -20.28
CA TRP A 212 8.29 -1.92 -20.00
C TRP A 212 8.92 -1.18 -18.80
N ALA A 213 8.12 -0.69 -17.83
CA ALA A 213 8.63 0.07 -16.69
C ALA A 213 9.72 -0.68 -15.92
N GLU A 214 9.58 -1.98 -15.70
CA GLU A 214 10.59 -2.82 -15.04
C GLU A 214 11.97 -2.76 -15.72
N SER A 215 12.00 -2.52 -17.03
CA SER A 215 13.23 -2.45 -17.79
C SER A 215 13.85 -1.04 -17.81
N TRP A 216 13.03 0.02 -17.99
CA TRP A 216 13.57 1.36 -18.20
C TRP A 216 13.59 2.21 -16.93
N VAL A 217 12.68 2.01 -15.96
CA VAL A 217 12.63 2.81 -14.73
C VAL A 217 13.96 2.73 -13.96
N PRO A 218 14.57 1.53 -13.72
CA PRO A 218 15.85 1.45 -13.05
C PRO A 218 17.01 2.15 -13.80
N LEU A 219 16.87 2.33 -15.12
CA LEU A 219 17.87 3.06 -15.91
C LEU A 219 17.74 4.59 -15.76
N VAL A 220 16.53 5.08 -15.45
CA VAL A 220 16.23 6.51 -15.35
C VAL A 220 16.42 7.04 -13.92
N ILE A 221 15.91 6.32 -12.92
CA ILE A 221 15.94 6.78 -11.53
C ILE A 221 16.94 6.04 -10.64
N GLY A 222 17.74 5.13 -11.24
CA GLY A 222 18.69 4.28 -10.54
C GLY A 222 18.10 2.92 -10.19
N ARG A 223 19.00 1.94 -9.94
CA ARG A 223 18.60 0.58 -9.57
C ARG A 223 18.21 0.44 -8.10
N GLU A 224 18.67 1.36 -7.27
CA GLU A 224 18.40 1.41 -5.84
C GLU A 224 17.78 2.75 -5.47
N HIS A 225 16.88 2.72 -4.52
CA HIS A 225 16.34 3.88 -3.84
C HIS A 225 16.85 3.90 -2.41
N SER A 226 17.23 5.08 -1.93
CA SER A 226 17.67 5.26 -0.54
C SER A 226 17.23 6.60 0.01
N TRP A 227 17.06 6.67 1.33
CA TRP A 227 16.72 7.88 2.07
C TRP A 227 17.38 7.85 3.45
N GLU A 228 17.56 9.01 4.06
CA GLU A 228 18.20 9.14 5.37
C GLU A 228 17.14 9.03 6.47
N PRO A 229 17.28 8.07 7.40
CA PRO A 229 16.35 7.94 8.53
C PRO A 229 16.50 9.09 9.53
N GLU A 230 15.40 9.52 10.12
CA GLU A 230 15.35 10.65 11.05
C GLU A 230 16.04 10.34 12.39
N ASN A 231 16.08 9.07 12.78
CA ASN A 231 16.69 8.60 14.03
C ASN A 231 17.08 7.12 13.94
N GLU A 232 17.78 6.60 14.98
CA GLU A 232 18.26 5.21 15.03
C GLU A 232 17.12 4.17 14.99
N MET A 233 15.97 4.45 15.59
CA MET A 233 14.82 3.55 15.59
C MET A 233 14.17 3.51 14.21
N ALA A 234 14.09 4.64 13.51
CA ALA A 234 13.69 4.68 12.11
C ALA A 234 14.67 3.92 11.23
N ALA A 235 15.98 4.04 11.45
CA ALA A 235 16.99 3.27 10.75
C ALA A 235 16.87 1.76 10.97
N ARG A 236 16.41 1.32 12.14
CA ARG A 236 16.23 -0.08 12.50
C ARG A 236 14.96 -0.68 11.90
N TYR A 237 13.84 0.06 11.92
CA TYR A 237 12.51 -0.49 11.64
C TYR A 237 11.94 -0.09 10.29
N TRP A 238 12.63 0.75 9.52
CA TRP A 238 12.35 0.97 8.10
C TRP A 238 13.50 0.49 7.24
N THR A 239 13.16 -0.12 6.11
CA THR A 239 14.15 -0.38 5.07
C THR A 239 14.39 0.91 4.32
N ASN A 240 15.53 1.54 4.56
CA ASN A 240 15.90 2.83 3.97
C ASN A 240 16.76 2.72 2.71
N ARG A 241 17.06 1.49 2.26
CA ARG A 241 17.76 1.20 1.00
C ARG A 241 17.23 -0.10 0.41
N TYR A 242 16.70 -0.03 -0.80
CA TYR A 242 16.08 -1.16 -1.51
C TYR A 242 16.12 -0.97 -3.02
N GLU A 243 15.89 -2.03 -3.78
CA GLU A 243 15.83 -1.98 -5.23
C GLU A 243 14.61 -1.18 -5.72
N THR A 244 14.79 -0.45 -6.83
CA THR A 244 13.73 0.32 -7.49
C THR A 244 12.54 -0.55 -7.89
N GLN A 245 12.75 -1.86 -8.09
CA GLN A 245 11.67 -2.82 -8.36
C GLN A 245 10.61 -2.79 -7.25
N ALA A 246 10.98 -2.65 -5.98
CA ALA A 246 10.02 -2.58 -4.88
C ALA A 246 9.04 -1.40 -5.00
N VAL A 247 9.48 -0.27 -5.57
CA VAL A 247 8.61 0.89 -5.82
C VAL A 247 7.60 0.60 -6.93
N ILE A 248 7.99 -0.19 -7.92
CA ILE A 248 7.09 -0.66 -8.99
C ILE A 248 6.02 -1.58 -8.40
N GLU A 249 6.42 -2.51 -7.52
CA GLU A 249 5.50 -3.41 -6.82
C GLU A 249 4.48 -2.62 -5.99
N MET A 250 4.94 -1.62 -5.22
CA MET A 250 4.05 -0.73 -4.49
C MET A 250 3.05 -0.01 -5.42
N GLN A 251 3.52 0.51 -6.55
CA GLN A 251 2.64 1.23 -7.48
C GLN A 251 1.58 0.32 -8.11
N LYS A 252 1.86 -0.97 -8.33
CA LYS A 252 0.86 -1.96 -8.80
C LYS A 252 -0.35 -1.98 -7.86
N VAL A 253 -0.11 -2.04 -6.54
CA VAL A 253 -1.16 -2.05 -5.50
C VAL A 253 -1.93 -0.72 -5.48
N VAL A 254 -1.21 0.39 -5.49
CA VAL A 254 -1.79 1.75 -5.50
C VAL A 254 -2.66 1.96 -6.73
N ASP A 255 -2.20 1.56 -7.91
CA ASP A 255 -2.95 1.69 -9.16
C ASP A 255 -4.22 0.84 -9.16
N TRP A 256 -4.16 -0.36 -8.61
CA TRP A 256 -5.33 -1.24 -8.47
C TRP A 256 -6.38 -0.58 -7.57
N ALA A 257 -6.01 -0.19 -6.35
CA ALA A 257 -6.92 0.39 -5.38
C ALA A 257 -7.49 1.75 -5.84
N SER A 258 -6.69 2.57 -6.52
CA SER A 258 -7.12 3.88 -7.01
C SER A 258 -8.26 3.81 -8.04
N LYS A 259 -8.33 2.72 -8.80
CA LYS A 259 -9.33 2.47 -9.84
C LYS A 259 -10.59 1.77 -9.31
N LEU A 260 -10.51 1.24 -8.10
CA LEU A 260 -11.62 0.52 -7.50
C LEU A 260 -12.83 1.44 -7.31
N LYS A 261 -14.01 0.91 -7.62
CA LYS A 261 -15.31 1.51 -7.31
C LYS A 261 -15.99 0.57 -6.33
N PRO A 262 -15.89 0.84 -5.02
CA PRO A 262 -16.49 -0.01 -4.01
C PRO A 262 -17.98 -0.15 -4.21
N ASP A 263 -18.52 -1.35 -3.99
CA ASP A 263 -19.95 -1.61 -3.99
C ASP A 263 -20.65 -0.91 -2.81
N ALA A 264 -21.99 -0.86 -2.85
CA ALA A 264 -22.77 -0.40 -1.73
C ALA A 264 -22.54 -1.28 -0.49
N GLU A 265 -22.79 -0.71 0.69
CA GLU A 265 -22.64 -1.36 2.00
C GLU A 265 -21.21 -1.82 2.32
N GLN A 266 -20.39 -0.87 2.70
CA GLN A 266 -19.04 -1.11 3.20
C GLN A 266 -18.98 -0.80 4.70
N ALA A 267 -17.99 -1.40 5.37
CA ALA A 267 -17.73 -1.11 6.77
C ALA A 267 -17.37 0.37 7.00
N PRO A 268 -17.66 0.94 8.17
CA PRO A 268 -17.29 2.29 8.57
C PRO A 268 -15.81 2.59 8.34
N MET A 269 -15.50 3.88 8.03
CA MET A 269 -14.11 4.27 7.73
C MET A 269 -13.72 5.59 8.39
N ALA A 270 -12.66 5.59 9.17
CA ALA A 270 -11.94 6.80 9.55
C ALA A 270 -10.69 6.98 8.68
N THR A 271 -10.42 8.21 8.26
CA THR A 271 -9.20 8.56 7.53
C THR A 271 -8.54 9.76 8.18
N LEU A 272 -7.29 9.58 8.62
CA LEU A 272 -6.47 10.62 9.18
C LEU A 272 -5.41 11.01 8.13
N TYR A 273 -5.28 12.30 7.82
CA TYR A 273 -4.39 12.75 6.74
C TYR A 273 -3.75 14.11 7.03
N MET A 274 -2.61 14.35 6.42
CA MET A 274 -1.94 15.63 6.35
C MET A 274 -2.01 16.24 4.95
N GLU A 275 -2.26 17.56 4.83
CA GLU A 275 -2.26 18.23 3.53
C GLU A 275 -0.86 18.36 2.93
N ASP A 276 0.14 18.54 3.78
CA ASP A 276 1.55 18.72 3.37
C ASP A 276 2.36 17.42 3.43
N ASP A 277 1.69 16.26 3.44
CA ASP A 277 2.35 14.96 3.43
C ASP A 277 3.41 14.89 2.31
N PRO A 278 4.69 14.62 2.65
CA PRO A 278 5.78 14.62 1.68
C PRO A 278 5.76 13.41 0.73
N THR A 279 5.05 12.34 1.09
CA THR A 279 5.11 11.04 0.42
C THR A 279 3.89 10.75 -0.42
N ILE A 280 2.68 11.00 0.10
CA ILE A 280 1.43 10.69 -0.61
C ILE A 280 0.66 11.94 -1.04
N ASN A 281 -0.23 11.76 -1.99
CA ASN A 281 -1.16 12.78 -2.42
C ASN A 281 -2.42 12.73 -1.56
N HIS A 282 -2.53 13.62 -0.59
CA HIS A 282 -3.68 13.67 0.33
C HIS A 282 -5.02 13.88 -0.40
N THR A 283 -5.05 14.57 -1.55
CA THR A 283 -6.31 14.76 -2.28
C THR A 283 -6.86 13.45 -2.83
N ALA A 284 -5.98 12.51 -3.18
CA ALA A 284 -6.39 11.16 -3.59
C ALA A 284 -6.94 10.36 -2.39
N ALA A 285 -6.32 10.49 -1.22
CA ALA A 285 -6.81 9.88 0.02
C ALA A 285 -8.21 10.41 0.41
N VAL A 286 -8.39 11.72 0.41
CA VAL A 286 -9.69 12.37 0.66
C VAL A 286 -10.73 11.98 -0.38
N ALA A 287 -10.37 11.92 -1.66
CA ALA A 287 -11.27 11.50 -2.72
C ALA A 287 -11.70 10.04 -2.58
N PHE A 288 -10.77 9.15 -2.16
CA PHE A 288 -11.10 7.76 -1.86
C PHE A 288 -12.08 7.67 -0.69
N HIS A 289 -11.77 8.34 0.43
CA HIS A 289 -12.65 8.40 1.59
C HIS A 289 -14.07 8.89 1.24
N ARG A 290 -14.20 9.96 0.46
CA ARG A 290 -15.50 10.52 0.06
C ARG A 290 -16.34 9.55 -0.76
N ARG A 291 -15.73 8.76 -1.65
CA ARG A 291 -16.44 7.79 -2.49
C ARG A 291 -16.69 6.44 -1.80
N TRP A 292 -16.10 6.21 -0.61
CA TRP A 292 -16.34 5.00 0.17
C TRP A 292 -17.81 4.93 0.61
N PRO A 293 -18.59 3.90 0.25
CA PRO A 293 -20.02 3.85 0.47
C PRO A 293 -20.38 3.27 1.84
N ALA A 294 -19.95 3.92 2.93
CA ALA A 294 -20.33 3.59 4.30
C ALA A 294 -21.12 4.73 4.92
N GLY A 295 -22.05 4.40 5.83
CA GLY A 295 -22.84 5.38 6.58
C GLY A 295 -21.97 6.17 7.56
N ASP A 296 -21.21 5.46 8.38
CA ASP A 296 -20.34 6.05 9.39
C ASP A 296 -18.94 6.30 8.81
N LYS A 297 -18.65 7.57 8.51
CA LYS A 297 -17.32 7.99 8.00
C LYS A 297 -16.82 9.21 8.74
N GLN A 298 -15.53 9.19 9.12
CA GLN A 298 -14.86 10.32 9.73
C GLN A 298 -13.58 10.67 8.99
N LEU A 299 -13.41 11.95 8.69
CA LEU A 299 -12.23 12.48 8.02
C LEU A 299 -11.53 13.47 8.94
N HIS A 300 -10.32 13.10 9.39
CA HIS A 300 -9.54 13.90 10.32
C HIS A 300 -8.34 14.52 9.61
N ARG A 301 -8.33 15.84 9.51
CA ARG A 301 -7.15 16.58 9.07
C ARG A 301 -6.21 16.75 10.26
N VAL A 302 -5.00 16.25 10.13
CA VAL A 302 -3.93 16.47 11.11
C VAL A 302 -3.28 17.80 10.79
N THR A 303 -3.40 18.76 11.71
CA THR A 303 -2.69 20.04 11.63
C THR A 303 -1.36 19.90 12.35
N LEU A 304 -0.29 20.23 11.64
CA LEU A 304 1.05 20.24 12.19
C LEU A 304 1.30 21.47 13.03
N ASP A 305 2.12 21.28 14.05
CA ASP A 305 3.03 22.34 14.48
C ASP A 305 3.93 22.64 13.27
N ALA A 306 3.88 23.85 12.79
CA ALA A 306 4.21 24.28 11.43
C ALA A 306 5.64 23.99 10.89
N GLN A 307 6.43 23.10 11.48
CA GLN A 307 7.85 23.00 11.19
C GLN A 307 8.32 21.71 10.51
N ASN A 308 7.58 20.58 10.56
CA ASN A 308 7.98 19.35 9.86
C ASN A 308 6.76 18.56 9.35
N PRO A 309 6.45 18.62 8.05
CA PRO A 309 5.47 17.72 7.46
C PRO A 309 6.00 16.29 7.48
N GLN A 310 5.29 15.40 8.18
CA GLN A 310 5.64 14.00 8.32
C GLN A 310 4.60 13.13 7.61
N HIS A 311 5.07 12.07 6.96
CA HIS A 311 4.19 11.06 6.40
C HIS A 311 3.59 10.18 7.50
N VAL A 312 4.44 9.67 8.39
CA VAL A 312 4.05 8.94 9.60
C VAL A 312 3.96 9.95 10.74
N PHE A 313 2.77 10.47 10.99
CA PHE A 313 2.53 11.59 11.90
C PHE A 313 2.16 11.18 13.33
N ALA A 314 2.19 9.90 13.66
CA ALA A 314 1.90 9.35 14.98
C ALA A 314 2.78 8.11 15.23
N GLY A 315 2.88 7.67 16.48
CA GLY A 315 3.74 6.58 16.91
C GLY A 315 5.01 7.08 17.59
N ASP A 316 5.55 6.26 18.50
CA ASP A 316 6.61 6.69 19.42
C ASP A 316 7.95 6.94 18.73
N ILE A 317 8.18 6.42 17.53
CA ILE A 317 9.42 6.62 16.79
C ILE A 317 9.46 7.97 16.07
N THR A 318 8.36 8.35 15.41
CA THR A 318 8.33 9.51 14.51
C THR A 318 7.64 10.72 15.13
N ALA A 319 6.56 10.52 15.87
CA ALA A 319 5.76 11.61 16.43
C ALA A 319 5.10 11.24 17.78
N PRO A 320 5.89 10.98 18.84
CA PRO A 320 5.39 10.49 20.12
C PRO A 320 4.36 11.41 20.77
N HIS A 321 4.46 12.72 20.54
CA HIS A 321 3.53 13.71 21.08
C HIS A 321 2.10 13.62 20.49
N ARG A 322 1.89 12.81 19.43
CA ARG A 322 0.57 12.58 18.81
C ARG A 322 0.04 11.17 19.05
N THR A 323 0.82 10.30 19.68
CA THR A 323 0.43 8.91 19.92
C THR A 323 -0.91 8.85 20.67
N ASP A 324 -1.02 9.52 21.82
CA ASP A 324 -2.24 9.49 22.64
C ASP A 324 -3.44 10.17 21.96
N TRP A 325 -3.20 11.26 21.23
CA TRP A 325 -4.26 11.89 20.42
C TRP A 325 -4.79 10.92 19.33
N CYS A 326 -3.88 10.21 18.65
CA CYS A 326 -4.28 9.25 17.61
C CYS A 326 -5.07 8.08 18.19
N VAL A 327 -4.65 7.55 19.35
CA VAL A 327 -5.40 6.52 20.10
C VAL A 327 -6.81 7.01 20.43
N ASP A 328 -6.95 8.23 20.96
CA ASP A 328 -8.25 8.84 21.32
C ASP A 328 -9.16 9.00 20.08
N VAL A 329 -8.63 9.43 18.93
CA VAL A 329 -9.40 9.51 17.69
C VAL A 329 -9.87 8.13 17.25
N CYS A 330 -8.99 7.13 17.27
CA CYS A 330 -9.32 5.76 16.88
C CYS A 330 -10.40 5.14 17.78
N THR A 331 -10.23 5.26 19.10
CA THR A 331 -11.17 4.68 20.09
C THR A 331 -12.55 5.33 20.00
N ARG A 332 -12.63 6.65 19.94
CA ARG A 332 -13.91 7.37 19.78
C ARG A 332 -14.61 7.02 18.47
N PHE A 333 -13.86 6.82 17.39
CA PHE A 333 -14.47 6.40 16.14
C PHE A 333 -15.10 5.01 16.28
N ILE A 334 -14.37 4.04 16.86
CA ILE A 334 -14.87 2.68 17.06
C ILE A 334 -16.09 2.67 17.98
N GLU A 335 -16.10 3.42 19.08
CA GLU A 335 -17.25 3.57 20.01
C GLU A 335 -18.47 4.23 19.37
N GLY A 336 -18.25 5.13 18.40
CA GLY A 336 -19.33 5.86 17.73
C GLY A 336 -20.06 5.10 16.63
N ILE A 337 -19.59 3.92 16.24
CA ILE A 337 -20.20 3.08 15.20
C ILE A 337 -21.47 2.42 15.76
N ARG A 338 -22.58 2.57 15.03
CA ARG A 338 -23.93 2.10 15.42
C ARG A 338 -24.34 0.83 14.68
#